data_d244a8599130ed33a59b451a2c381250
#
_entry.id   d244a8599130ed33a59b451a2c381250
#
_cell.length_a   1.000
_cell.length_b   1.000
_cell.length_c   1.000
_cell.angle_alpha   90.00
_cell.angle_beta   90.00
_cell.angle_gamma   90.00
#
_symmetry.space_group_name_H-M   'P 1'
#
loop_
_entity.id
_entity.type
_entity.pdbx_description
1 polymer ?
#
loop_
_entity_poly.entity_id
_entity_poly.type
_entity_poly.pdbx_seq_one_letter_code
_entity_poly.pdbx_strand_id
1 'polypeptide(L)'
;MEKAKPYNLEERTAVFAEDVRKFVKRIPRTQANEEDGKQLLKASGSIGANYIEANESLSKKDFYYRCKVCRKESKESAFFLRLIDTGNDESLETERRQLRQEANELKLIFNKMIGTN
;
A
#
# COMPACT_ATOMS: atom_id res chain seq x y z
N MET A 1 -19.58 5.13 -8.05
CA MET A 1 -19.00 6.47 -7.81
C MET A 1 -17.69 6.33 -7.06
N GLU A 2 -16.67 6.95 -7.58
CA GLU A 2 -15.36 6.89 -6.93
C GLU A 2 -15.34 7.73 -5.67
N LYS A 3 -14.77 7.15 -4.64
CA LYS A 3 -14.55 7.83 -3.38
C LYS A 3 -13.43 8.84 -3.55
N ALA A 4 -13.62 10.07 -3.09
CA ALA A 4 -12.58 11.07 -3.11
C ALA A 4 -11.39 10.60 -2.28
N LYS A 5 -10.18 10.80 -2.79
CA LYS A 5 -8.96 10.43 -2.06
C LYS A 5 -8.66 11.46 -0.98
N PRO A 6 -8.23 11.03 0.21
CA PRO A 6 -7.85 11.97 1.26
C PRO A 6 -6.69 12.87 0.84
N TYR A 7 -6.72 14.12 1.30
CA TYR A 7 -5.62 15.06 1.13
C TYR A 7 -4.40 14.65 1.91
N ASN A 8 -4.66 14.26 3.13
CA ASN A 8 -3.65 14.00 4.14
C ASN A 8 -3.08 12.60 3.88
N LEU A 9 -1.79 12.54 3.73
CA LEU A 9 -1.12 11.30 3.36
C LEU A 9 -1.16 10.26 4.49
N GLU A 10 -1.18 10.69 5.76
CA GLU A 10 -1.40 9.75 6.87
C GLU A 10 -2.74 9.06 6.73
N GLU A 11 -3.79 9.84 6.46
CA GLU A 11 -5.14 9.27 6.26
C GLU A 11 -5.20 8.43 4.99
N ARG A 12 -4.59 8.90 3.91
CA ARG A 12 -4.61 8.17 2.64
C ARG A 12 -3.94 6.80 2.76
N THR A 13 -2.80 6.72 3.46
CA THR A 13 -2.12 5.45 3.67
C THR A 13 -2.89 4.54 4.62
N ALA A 14 -3.59 5.10 5.61
CA ALA A 14 -4.46 4.33 6.50
C ALA A 14 -5.63 3.73 5.73
N VAL A 15 -6.28 4.52 4.88
CA VAL A 15 -7.39 4.04 4.04
C VAL A 15 -6.93 2.92 3.13
N PHE A 16 -5.75 3.05 2.52
CA PHE A 16 -5.19 2.00 1.67
C PHE A 16 -5.04 0.70 2.46
N ALA A 17 -4.45 0.76 3.64
CA ALA A 17 -4.26 -0.43 4.49
C ALA A 17 -5.60 -1.06 4.90
N GLU A 18 -6.59 -0.23 5.22
CA GLU A 18 -7.94 -0.70 5.56
C GLU A 18 -8.60 -1.40 4.38
N ASP A 19 -8.49 -0.80 3.19
CA ASP A 19 -9.08 -1.38 1.97
C ASP A 19 -8.39 -2.70 1.61
N VAL A 20 -7.09 -2.79 1.80
CA VAL A 20 -6.35 -4.05 1.61
C VAL A 20 -6.90 -5.11 2.55
N ARG A 21 -7.17 -4.78 3.81
CA ARG A 21 -7.70 -5.73 4.78
C ARG A 21 -9.08 -6.24 4.38
N LYS A 22 -9.94 -5.37 3.87
CA LYS A 22 -11.24 -5.76 3.35
C LYS A 22 -11.12 -6.70 2.16
N PHE A 23 -10.19 -6.41 1.27
CA PHE A 23 -9.91 -7.23 0.09
C PHE A 23 -9.41 -8.63 0.50
N VAL A 24 -8.44 -8.68 1.40
CA VAL A 24 -7.84 -9.96 1.84
C VAL A 24 -8.88 -10.89 2.49
N LYS A 25 -9.86 -10.32 3.18
CA LYS A 25 -10.95 -11.11 3.79
C LYS A 25 -11.82 -11.82 2.76
N ARG A 26 -11.85 -11.32 1.51
CA ARG A 26 -12.77 -11.80 0.48
C ARG A 26 -12.11 -12.71 -0.56
N ILE A 27 -10.79 -12.79 -0.58
CA ILE A 27 -10.11 -13.62 -1.59
C ILE A 27 -10.26 -15.10 -1.26
N PRO A 28 -10.17 -15.99 -2.28
CA PRO A 28 -10.24 -17.44 -2.04
C PRO A 28 -9.17 -17.90 -1.06
N ARG A 29 -9.51 -18.88 -0.25
CA ARG A 29 -8.58 -19.47 0.71
C ARG A 29 -7.76 -20.56 0.03
N THR A 30 -6.57 -20.19 -0.40
CA THR A 30 -5.58 -21.11 -0.94
C THR A 30 -4.29 -20.94 -0.16
N GLN A 31 -3.41 -21.92 -0.22
CA GLN A 31 -2.12 -21.81 0.45
C GLN A 31 -1.36 -20.59 -0.04
N ALA A 32 -1.33 -20.36 -1.35
CA ALA A 32 -0.63 -19.20 -1.92
C ALA A 32 -1.23 -17.89 -1.44
N ASN A 33 -2.56 -17.77 -1.45
CA ASN A 33 -3.22 -16.56 -0.99
C ASN A 33 -3.02 -16.32 0.51
N GLU A 34 -2.93 -17.37 1.31
CA GLU A 34 -2.65 -17.22 2.73
C GLU A 34 -1.27 -16.61 2.94
N GLU A 35 -0.26 -17.09 2.23
CA GLU A 35 1.10 -16.57 2.34
C GLU A 35 1.22 -15.17 1.77
N ASP A 36 0.71 -14.95 0.56
CA ASP A 36 0.80 -13.65 -0.12
C ASP A 36 -0.07 -12.63 0.60
N GLY A 37 -1.21 -13.04 1.13
CA GLY A 37 -2.09 -12.18 1.92
C GLY A 37 -1.40 -11.65 3.17
N LYS A 38 -0.65 -12.50 3.88
CA LYS A 38 0.12 -12.09 5.06
C LYS A 38 1.15 -11.02 4.69
N GLN A 39 1.88 -11.24 3.61
CA GLN A 39 2.89 -10.29 3.15
C GLN A 39 2.25 -8.98 2.73
N LEU A 40 1.12 -9.05 2.05
CA LEU A 40 0.37 -7.87 1.62
C LEU A 40 -0.14 -7.06 2.81
N LEU A 41 -0.69 -7.74 3.82
CA LEU A 41 -1.15 -7.07 5.04
C LEU A 41 0.00 -6.34 5.72
N LYS A 42 1.15 -6.99 5.82
CA LYS A 42 2.34 -6.42 6.43
C LYS A 42 2.85 -5.22 5.64
N ALA A 43 3.01 -5.37 4.34
CA ALA A 43 3.54 -4.30 3.48
C ALA A 43 2.61 -3.08 3.48
N SER A 44 1.31 -3.31 3.31
CA SER A 44 0.35 -2.21 3.23
C SER A 44 0.24 -1.44 4.55
N GLY A 45 0.33 -2.13 5.69
CA GLY A 45 0.32 -1.47 6.99
C GLY A 45 1.60 -0.69 7.25
N SER A 46 2.73 -1.18 6.72
CA SER A 46 4.03 -0.55 6.94
C SER A 46 4.18 0.79 6.21
N ILE A 47 3.41 1.03 5.14
CA ILE A 47 3.47 2.32 4.44
C ILE A 47 3.09 3.45 5.38
N GLY A 48 1.90 3.38 5.96
CA GLY A 48 1.42 4.43 6.86
C GLY A 48 2.22 4.51 8.15
N ALA A 49 2.60 3.37 8.71
CA ALA A 49 3.39 3.34 9.94
C ALA A 49 4.73 4.06 9.75
N ASN A 50 5.41 3.84 8.63
CA ASN A 50 6.67 4.52 8.35
C ASN A 50 6.48 5.99 7.99
N TYR A 51 5.35 6.32 7.38
CA TYR A 51 5.06 7.74 7.12
C TYR A 51 4.81 8.52 8.42
N ILE A 52 4.15 7.91 9.40
CA ILE A 52 4.00 8.52 10.73
C ILE A 52 5.38 8.77 11.33
N GLU A 53 6.29 7.79 11.23
CA GLU A 53 7.65 7.95 11.70
C GLU A 53 8.38 9.08 10.94
N ALA A 54 8.15 9.18 9.64
CA ALA A 54 8.74 10.25 8.83
C ALA A 54 8.34 11.64 9.38
N ASN A 55 7.06 11.80 9.70
CA ASN A 55 6.54 13.06 10.21
C ASN A 55 7.09 13.43 11.59
N GLU A 56 7.56 12.45 12.34
CA GLU A 56 8.15 12.65 13.66
C GLU A 56 9.68 12.71 13.61
N SER A 57 10.26 12.68 12.42
CA SER A 57 11.71 12.67 12.23
C SER A 57 12.34 13.98 12.70
N LEU A 58 13.50 13.86 13.34
CA LEU A 58 14.24 15.02 13.86
C LEU A 58 15.24 15.60 12.86
N SER A 59 15.42 14.94 11.70
CA SER A 59 16.36 15.41 10.69
C SER A 59 15.82 15.10 9.30
N LYS A 60 16.32 15.84 8.30
CA LYS A 60 15.97 15.57 6.89
C LYS A 60 16.45 14.19 6.47
N LYS A 61 17.60 13.76 6.97
CA LYS A 61 18.15 12.43 6.65
C LYS A 61 17.21 11.34 7.11
N ASP A 62 16.69 11.42 8.33
CA ASP A 62 15.75 10.45 8.86
C ASP A 62 14.43 10.49 8.10
N PHE A 63 13.96 11.69 7.78
CA PHE A 63 12.74 11.88 7.00
C PHE A 63 12.86 11.16 5.64
N TYR A 64 13.94 11.42 4.91
CA TYR A 64 14.15 10.80 3.60
C TYR A 64 14.32 9.28 3.71
N TYR A 65 14.98 8.81 4.75
CA TYR A 65 15.10 7.38 5.01
C TYR A 65 13.71 6.73 5.14
N ARG A 66 12.85 7.33 5.96
CA ARG A 66 11.49 6.81 6.17
C ARG A 66 10.65 6.86 4.89
N CYS A 67 10.80 7.93 4.11
CA CYS A 67 10.10 8.02 2.83
C CYS A 67 10.58 6.93 1.85
N LYS A 68 11.84 6.58 1.86
CA LYS A 68 12.37 5.47 1.06
C LYS A 68 11.77 4.15 1.49
N VAL A 69 11.58 3.93 2.79
CA VAL A 69 10.91 2.73 3.30
C VAL A 69 9.46 2.72 2.83
N CYS A 70 8.75 3.85 2.92
CA CYS A 70 7.37 3.95 2.43
C CYS A 70 7.28 3.61 0.93
N ARG A 71 8.22 4.09 0.14
CA ARG A 71 8.29 3.78 -1.29
C ARG A 71 8.49 2.28 -1.52
N LYS A 72 9.41 1.68 -0.77
CA LYS A 72 9.68 0.24 -0.86
C LYS A 72 8.43 -0.57 -0.52
N GLU A 73 7.75 -0.22 0.57
CA GLU A 73 6.56 -0.95 1.00
C GLU A 73 5.39 -0.77 0.04
N SER A 74 5.31 0.39 -0.61
CA SER A 74 4.31 0.62 -1.65
C SER A 74 4.55 -0.30 -2.85
N LYS A 75 5.80 -0.44 -3.27
CA LYS A 75 6.17 -1.36 -4.36
C LYS A 75 5.87 -2.81 -3.98
N GLU A 76 6.20 -3.21 -2.77
CA GLU A 76 5.92 -4.57 -2.29
C GLU A 76 4.42 -4.83 -2.22
N SER A 77 3.64 -3.85 -1.78
CA SER A 77 2.18 -3.98 -1.76
C SER A 77 1.64 -4.25 -3.16
N ALA A 78 2.09 -3.48 -4.15
CA ALA A 78 1.67 -3.68 -5.54
C ALA A 78 2.08 -5.06 -6.04
N PHE A 79 3.26 -5.53 -5.66
CA PHE A 79 3.77 -6.84 -6.05
C PHE A 79 2.89 -7.96 -5.48
N PHE A 80 2.60 -7.93 -4.18
CA PHE A 80 1.78 -8.98 -3.57
C PHE A 80 0.33 -8.94 -4.07
N LEU A 81 -0.20 -7.75 -4.35
CA LEU A 81 -1.51 -7.63 -4.98
C LEU A 81 -1.55 -8.33 -6.35
N ARG A 82 -0.45 -8.24 -7.09
CA ARG A 82 -0.32 -8.91 -8.38
C ARG A 82 -0.40 -10.44 -8.24
N LEU A 83 0.15 -10.99 -7.16
CA LEU A 83 0.24 -12.44 -6.95
C LEU A 83 -1.07 -13.07 -6.46
N ILE A 84 -1.97 -12.28 -5.88
CA ILE A 84 -3.22 -12.81 -5.34
C ILE A 84 -4.05 -13.48 -6.44
N ASP A 85 -4.54 -14.67 -6.17
CA ASP A 85 -5.48 -15.37 -7.02
C ASP A 85 -6.89 -14.97 -6.62
N THR A 86 -7.61 -14.32 -7.51
CA THR A 86 -8.97 -13.83 -7.26
C THR A 86 -10.05 -14.88 -7.58
N GLY A 87 -9.64 -16.05 -8.10
CA GLY A 87 -10.58 -17.09 -8.49
C GLY A 87 -11.46 -16.68 -9.67
N ASN A 88 -10.97 -15.77 -10.50
CA ASN A 88 -11.72 -15.22 -11.65
C ASN A 88 -12.98 -14.45 -11.26
N ASP A 89 -13.05 -13.96 -10.02
CA ASP A 89 -14.14 -13.11 -9.57
C ASP A 89 -13.92 -11.70 -10.10
N GLU A 90 -14.82 -11.19 -10.93
CA GLU A 90 -14.67 -9.89 -11.57
C GLU A 90 -14.62 -8.75 -10.58
N SER A 91 -15.41 -8.84 -9.51
CA SER A 91 -15.42 -7.82 -8.46
C SER A 91 -14.06 -7.74 -7.77
N LEU A 92 -13.49 -8.90 -7.44
CA LEU A 92 -12.16 -8.95 -6.81
C LEU A 92 -11.06 -8.50 -7.77
N GLU A 93 -11.18 -8.82 -9.07
CA GLU A 93 -10.22 -8.34 -10.06
C GLU A 93 -10.24 -6.82 -10.20
N THR A 94 -11.42 -6.24 -10.18
CA THR A 94 -11.57 -4.79 -10.23
C THR A 94 -10.94 -4.15 -8.99
N GLU A 95 -11.23 -4.70 -7.82
CA GLU A 95 -10.69 -4.21 -6.56
C GLU A 95 -9.17 -4.34 -6.52
N ARG A 96 -8.64 -5.49 -6.96
CA ARG A 96 -7.18 -5.68 -7.07
C ARG A 96 -6.53 -4.59 -7.93
N ARG A 97 -7.14 -4.30 -9.07
CA ARG A 97 -6.63 -3.30 -10.01
C ARG A 97 -6.60 -1.92 -9.37
N GLN A 98 -7.68 -1.56 -8.67
CA GLN A 98 -7.77 -0.28 -7.98
C GLN A 98 -6.74 -0.16 -6.87
N LEU A 99 -6.55 -1.23 -6.09
CA LEU A 99 -5.55 -1.25 -5.02
C LEU A 99 -4.13 -1.17 -5.58
N ARG A 100 -3.85 -1.86 -6.67
CA ARG A 100 -2.54 -1.78 -7.31
C ARG A 100 -2.26 -0.37 -7.84
N GLN A 101 -3.28 0.26 -8.41
CA GLN A 101 -3.16 1.64 -8.87
C GLN A 101 -2.84 2.57 -7.70
N GLU A 102 -3.55 2.42 -6.59
CA GLU A 102 -3.29 3.25 -5.40
C GLU A 102 -1.88 3.01 -4.85
N ALA A 103 -1.43 1.76 -4.78
CA ALA A 103 -0.07 1.46 -4.34
C ALA A 103 0.98 2.13 -5.23
N ASN A 104 0.75 2.12 -6.55
CA ASN A 104 1.66 2.78 -7.50
C ASN A 104 1.63 4.30 -7.37
N GLU A 105 0.47 4.88 -7.11
CA GLU A 105 0.36 6.32 -6.86
C GLU A 105 1.10 6.72 -5.59
N LEU A 106 0.94 5.93 -4.52
CA LEU A 106 1.67 6.18 -3.28
C LEU A 106 3.17 6.10 -3.50
N LYS A 107 3.62 5.10 -4.25
CA LYS A 107 5.04 4.97 -4.62
C LYS A 107 5.55 6.24 -5.29
N LEU A 108 4.80 6.77 -6.24
CA LEU A 108 5.19 7.98 -6.96
C LEU A 108 5.21 9.20 -6.04
N ILE A 109 4.27 9.30 -5.13
CA ILE A 109 4.23 10.39 -4.15
C ILE A 109 5.48 10.35 -3.29
N PHE A 110 5.82 9.19 -2.73
CA PHE A 110 7.03 9.06 -1.91
C PHE A 110 8.29 9.31 -2.70
N ASN A 111 8.32 8.85 -3.96
CA ASN A 111 9.45 9.11 -4.85
C ASN A 111 9.67 10.62 -5.02
N LYS A 112 8.60 11.36 -5.19
CA LYS A 112 8.64 12.81 -5.34
C LYS A 112 9.09 13.50 -4.05
N MET A 113 8.65 13.01 -2.90
CA MET A 113 9.04 13.55 -1.59
C MET A 113 10.53 13.35 -1.29
N ILE A 114 11.10 12.25 -1.74
CA ILE A 114 12.54 11.99 -1.60
C ILE A 114 13.32 12.99 -2.44
N GLY A 115 12.71 13.46 -3.50
CA GLY A 115 13.28 14.46 -4.37
C GLY A 115 14.24 13.90 -5.40
N THR A 116 14.72 14.81 -6.20
CA THR A 116 15.68 14.52 -7.26
C THR A 116 17.04 15.11 -6.90
N ASN A 117 17.30 15.18 -5.63
CA ASN A 117 18.53 15.79 -5.13
C ASN A 117 19.73 14.91 -5.34
#